data_9b7af4eb02cf0874946211ed8c93ebdf
#
_entry.id   9b7af4eb02cf0874946211ed8c93ebdf
#
_cell.length_a   1.000
_cell.length_b   1.000
_cell.length_c   1.000
_cell.angle_alpha   90.00
_cell.angle_beta   90.00
_cell.angle_gamma   90.00
#
_symmetry.space_group_name_H-M   'P 1'
#
loop_
_entity.id
_entity.type
_entity.pdbx_description
1 polymer ?
#
loop_
_entity_poly.entity_id
_entity_poly.type
_entity_poly.pdbx_seq_one_letter_code
_entity_poly.pdbx_strand_id
1 'polypeptide(L)'
;EIFPFVGNTHTETSTTGASMSFALEKALALIKKHVGGNSDDVVISAGAGMTTLVCKFQRILGLKIHEKFQKEVNIKNKPIVFVTHMEHHSNQTSWLETIAEVKMIPYTQNGNVDLEAFRVLIKSYDDRDVKIAAVTSASNVTGVYAPYYEISEIMHDNNGLCFVDFACSAPYVNINMHPENPLQSLDAIYFSPHKFLGGPGSSGILIFNKSLYKNRVPDSPGGGTVDWTNPWGEHKYIDDIQLREDGGTPGFLQTIKTALCIQLKEQMGVDNILQREDELHTIVWNRLSDLPNLHVLADNIPNRLGIYSFYIEDLHFNLGVQLLNDKFGIQVRGGCSCAGTYGHILLNVDIEQSNNITNTIDMGDLSLKP
;
A
#
# COMPACT_ATOMS: atom_id res chain seq x y z
N GLU A 1 -4.00 5.81 -30.40
CA GLU A 1 -2.74 5.82 -31.18
C GLU A 1 -1.90 7.05 -30.79
N ILE A 2 -1.24 6.95 -29.63
CA ILE A 2 -0.47 8.07 -29.06
C ILE A 2 1.00 8.08 -29.58
N PHE A 3 1.56 6.92 -29.93
CA PHE A 3 2.99 6.75 -30.21
C PHE A 3 3.61 7.73 -31.21
N PRO A 4 2.95 8.15 -32.30
CA PRO A 4 3.52 9.15 -33.20
C PRO A 4 3.71 10.53 -32.58
N PHE A 5 3.07 10.82 -31.44
CA PHE A 5 3.05 12.12 -30.78
C PHE A 5 3.82 12.11 -29.46
N VAL A 6 4.49 11.00 -29.12
CA VAL A 6 5.26 10.89 -27.89
C VAL A 6 6.58 11.63 -28.03
N GLY A 7 6.80 12.62 -27.17
CA GLY A 7 8.07 13.28 -26.94
C GLY A 7 8.50 13.09 -25.50
N ASN A 8 9.76 13.34 -25.17
CA ASN A 8 10.22 13.34 -23.79
C ASN A 8 9.58 14.50 -23.03
N THR A 9 9.27 14.28 -21.74
CA THR A 9 8.81 15.33 -20.83
C THR A 9 9.96 16.26 -20.42
N HIS A 10 9.68 17.28 -19.61
CA HIS A 10 10.65 18.32 -19.18
C HIS A 10 11.19 19.16 -20.34
N THR A 11 10.39 19.37 -21.39
CA THR A 11 10.73 20.28 -22.49
C THR A 11 9.49 21.04 -22.93
N GLU A 12 9.69 22.34 -23.20
CA GLU A 12 8.67 23.24 -23.70
C GLU A 12 8.94 23.65 -25.17
N THR A 13 10.10 23.23 -25.70
CA THR A 13 10.58 23.72 -27.00
C THR A 13 10.11 22.88 -28.18
N SER A 14 9.65 21.66 -27.99
CA SER A 14 9.07 20.80 -29.02
C SER A 14 7.60 20.57 -28.79
N THR A 15 6.80 20.55 -29.87
CA THR A 15 5.34 20.29 -29.75
C THR A 15 5.00 18.98 -29.03
N THR A 16 5.71 17.91 -29.37
CA THR A 16 5.48 16.58 -28.75
C THR A 16 5.91 16.56 -27.29
N GLY A 17 7.06 17.15 -26.96
CA GLY A 17 7.54 17.22 -25.58
C GLY A 17 6.63 18.09 -24.69
N ALA A 18 6.25 19.29 -25.15
CA ALA A 18 5.32 20.16 -24.43
C ALA A 18 3.95 19.47 -24.20
N SER A 19 3.44 18.75 -25.22
CA SER A 19 2.18 18.00 -25.08
C SER A 19 2.28 16.89 -24.03
N MET A 20 3.40 16.17 -23.97
CA MET A 20 3.58 15.10 -22.97
C MET A 20 3.81 15.66 -21.57
N SER A 21 4.55 16.77 -21.43
CA SER A 21 4.70 17.47 -20.14
C SER A 21 3.35 17.94 -19.61
N PHE A 22 2.53 18.56 -20.45
CA PHE A 22 1.17 18.97 -20.09
C PHE A 22 0.28 17.78 -19.70
N ALA A 23 0.34 16.69 -20.47
CA ALA A 23 -0.44 15.48 -20.17
C ALA A 23 -0.02 14.83 -18.83
N LEU A 24 1.27 14.81 -18.52
CA LEU A 24 1.80 14.33 -17.25
C LEU A 24 1.31 15.20 -16.07
N GLU A 25 1.41 16.53 -16.21
CA GLU A 25 0.92 17.47 -15.20
C GLU A 25 -0.58 17.27 -14.91
N LYS A 26 -1.39 17.16 -15.96
CA LYS A 26 -2.83 16.89 -15.84
C LYS A 26 -3.11 15.54 -15.19
N ALA A 27 -2.31 14.51 -15.52
CA ALA A 27 -2.44 13.20 -14.91
C ALA A 27 -2.16 13.23 -13.39
N LEU A 28 -1.08 13.90 -12.98
CA LEU A 28 -0.74 14.05 -11.55
C LEU A 28 -1.80 14.86 -10.79
N ALA A 29 -2.33 15.93 -11.39
CA ALA A 29 -3.40 16.73 -10.81
C ALA A 29 -4.70 15.90 -10.64
N LEU A 30 -5.05 15.07 -11.64
CA LEU A 30 -6.20 14.18 -11.57
C LEU A 30 -6.01 13.12 -10.49
N ILE A 31 -4.85 12.49 -10.40
CA ILE A 31 -4.53 11.50 -9.37
C ILE A 31 -4.68 12.13 -7.97
N LYS A 32 -4.12 13.32 -7.76
CA LYS A 32 -4.26 14.06 -6.49
C LYS A 32 -5.72 14.33 -6.15
N LYS A 33 -6.49 14.85 -7.11
CA LYS A 33 -7.91 15.14 -6.94
C LYS A 33 -8.73 13.89 -6.57
N HIS A 34 -8.43 12.76 -7.20
CA HIS A 34 -9.14 11.49 -7.01
C HIS A 34 -9.13 11.00 -5.54
N VAL A 35 -8.09 11.35 -4.80
CA VAL A 35 -7.91 10.95 -3.40
C VAL A 35 -8.27 12.07 -2.40
N GLY A 36 -8.90 13.13 -2.86
CA GLY A 36 -9.21 14.29 -2.01
C GLY A 36 -7.98 15.09 -1.59
N GLY A 37 -6.84 14.96 -2.30
CA GLY A 37 -5.61 15.68 -1.98
C GLY A 37 -5.71 17.18 -2.28
N ASN A 38 -4.96 17.98 -1.53
CA ASN A 38 -4.95 19.44 -1.60
C ASN A 38 -3.57 20.01 -1.99
N SER A 39 -3.36 21.32 -1.84
CA SER A 39 -2.10 22.01 -2.18
C SER A 39 -0.90 21.63 -1.30
N ASP A 40 -1.16 21.03 -0.14
CA ASP A 40 -0.12 20.60 0.80
C ASP A 40 0.34 19.16 0.54
N ASP A 41 -0.30 18.47 -0.40
CA ASP A 41 0.03 17.10 -0.75
C ASP A 41 0.95 17.04 -1.97
N VAL A 42 1.95 16.18 -1.89
CA VAL A 42 2.91 15.87 -2.96
C VAL A 42 2.54 14.51 -3.56
N VAL A 43 2.53 14.42 -4.88
CA VAL A 43 2.31 13.16 -5.61
C VAL A 43 3.62 12.67 -6.18
N ILE A 44 4.01 11.45 -5.85
CA ILE A 44 5.13 10.75 -6.49
C ILE A 44 4.58 9.54 -7.24
N SER A 45 4.91 9.47 -8.53
CA SER A 45 4.56 8.35 -9.41
C SER A 45 5.85 7.69 -9.88
N ALA A 46 6.11 6.47 -9.41
CA ALA A 46 7.34 5.75 -9.75
C ALA A 46 7.19 4.22 -9.62
N GLY A 47 8.14 3.49 -10.17
CA GLY A 47 8.18 2.03 -10.08
C GLY A 47 6.95 1.34 -10.69
N ALA A 48 6.77 0.07 -10.37
CA ALA A 48 5.67 -0.77 -10.88
C ALA A 48 4.50 -0.94 -9.90
N GLY A 49 4.59 -0.37 -8.68
CA GLY A 49 3.57 -0.51 -7.64
C GLY A 49 4.01 0.11 -6.32
N MET A 50 3.15 0.00 -5.29
CA MET A 50 3.35 0.65 -3.99
C MET A 50 4.61 0.17 -3.26
N THR A 51 5.05 -1.07 -3.43
CA THR A 51 6.21 -1.64 -2.72
C THR A 51 7.48 -0.80 -2.91
N THR A 52 7.76 -0.37 -4.15
CA THR A 52 8.89 0.53 -4.44
C THR A 52 8.72 1.87 -3.75
N LEU A 53 7.50 2.37 -3.70
CA LEU A 53 7.20 3.70 -3.17
C LEU A 53 7.18 3.75 -1.65
N VAL A 54 6.70 2.72 -0.95
CA VAL A 54 6.83 2.68 0.51
C VAL A 54 8.30 2.63 0.92
N CYS A 55 9.13 1.86 0.20
CA CYS A 55 10.58 1.85 0.44
C CYS A 55 11.25 3.21 0.14
N LYS A 56 10.83 3.90 -0.94
CA LYS A 56 11.26 5.27 -1.26
C LYS A 56 10.85 6.23 -0.15
N PHE A 57 9.61 6.15 0.31
CA PHE A 57 9.10 7.01 1.37
C PHE A 57 9.83 6.81 2.69
N GLN A 58 10.14 5.56 3.06
CA GLN A 58 10.96 5.26 4.24
C GLN A 58 12.36 5.90 4.17
N ARG A 59 12.97 5.97 2.97
CA ARG A 59 14.25 6.69 2.75
C ARG A 59 14.07 8.20 2.83
N ILE A 60 13.00 8.76 2.24
CA ILE A 60 12.65 10.19 2.34
C ILE A 60 12.47 10.58 3.80
N LEU A 61 11.83 9.74 4.61
CA LEU A 61 11.63 9.96 6.04
C LEU A 61 12.91 9.74 6.88
N GLY A 62 14.02 9.28 6.27
CA GLY A 62 15.26 8.98 6.97
C GLY A 62 15.21 7.74 7.84
N LEU A 63 14.23 6.85 7.62
CA LEU A 63 14.02 5.67 8.45
C LEU A 63 14.78 4.43 7.97
N LYS A 64 15.31 4.45 6.75
CA LYS A 64 16.00 3.30 6.16
C LYS A 64 17.51 3.55 6.07
N ILE A 65 18.26 2.72 6.78
CA ILE A 65 19.72 2.72 6.78
C ILE A 65 20.19 1.41 6.13
N HIS A 66 21.25 1.50 5.33
CA HIS A 66 21.85 0.31 4.73
C HIS A 66 22.34 -0.65 5.83
N GLU A 67 22.06 -1.93 5.71
CA GLU A 67 22.37 -3.00 6.68
C GLU A 67 23.81 -2.91 7.21
N LYS A 68 24.78 -2.64 6.33
CA LYS A 68 26.18 -2.47 6.69
C LYS A 68 26.43 -1.44 7.81
N PHE A 69 25.61 -0.39 7.88
CA PHE A 69 25.79 0.73 8.80
C PHE A 69 24.84 0.69 10.01
N GLN A 70 23.91 -0.29 10.07
CA GLN A 70 22.93 -0.37 11.16
C GLN A 70 23.59 -0.44 12.55
N LYS A 71 24.74 -1.13 12.67
CA LYS A 71 25.48 -1.25 13.94
C LYS A 71 26.26 0.00 14.33
N GLU A 72 26.51 0.90 13.38
CA GLU A 72 27.27 2.13 13.58
C GLU A 72 26.37 3.30 14.01
N VAL A 73 25.05 3.16 13.79
CA VAL A 73 24.07 4.20 14.09
C VAL A 73 23.43 3.95 15.45
N ASN A 74 23.71 4.86 16.40
CA ASN A 74 23.09 4.84 17.72
C ASN A 74 21.93 5.82 17.77
N ILE A 75 20.70 5.31 17.68
CA ILE A 75 19.47 6.10 17.76
C ILE A 75 18.93 5.99 19.18
N LYS A 76 19.02 7.09 19.93
CA LYS A 76 18.57 7.13 21.34
C LYS A 76 17.05 7.03 21.46
N ASN A 77 16.30 7.72 20.58
CA ASN A 77 14.85 7.71 20.53
C ASN A 77 14.43 7.09 19.18
N LYS A 78 14.21 5.78 19.17
CA LYS A 78 13.81 5.06 17.96
C LYS A 78 12.37 5.43 17.60
N PRO A 79 12.07 5.69 16.33
CA PRO A 79 10.69 5.76 15.86
C PRO A 79 9.93 4.49 16.22
N ILE A 80 8.61 4.63 16.46
CA ILE A 80 7.70 3.49 16.60
C ILE A 80 6.75 3.47 15.42
N VAL A 81 6.55 2.29 14.82
CA VAL A 81 5.60 2.05 13.74
C VAL A 81 4.57 1.03 14.20
N PHE A 82 3.30 1.41 14.13
CA PHE A 82 2.17 0.52 14.40
C PHE A 82 1.62 -0.01 13.09
N VAL A 83 1.44 -1.32 13.00
CA VAL A 83 0.88 -2.02 11.82
C VAL A 83 -0.31 -2.87 12.26
N THR A 84 -1.28 -3.11 11.39
CA THR A 84 -2.35 -4.06 11.74
C THR A 84 -1.85 -5.50 11.55
N HIS A 85 -2.62 -6.45 12.07
CA HIS A 85 -2.38 -7.87 11.83
C HIS A 85 -2.67 -8.31 10.39
N MET A 86 -3.35 -7.47 9.61
CA MET A 86 -3.84 -7.76 8.24
C MET A 86 -2.90 -7.28 7.13
N GLU A 87 -1.69 -6.80 7.46
CA GLU A 87 -0.81 -6.17 6.48
C GLU A 87 -0.33 -7.14 5.40
N HIS A 88 -0.29 -6.63 4.18
CA HIS A 88 0.51 -7.25 3.12
C HIS A 88 2.01 -7.18 3.46
N HIS A 89 2.81 -8.18 3.06
CA HIS A 89 4.26 -8.18 3.31
C HIS A 89 4.94 -6.88 2.93
N SER A 90 4.54 -6.22 1.84
CA SER A 90 5.12 -4.94 1.43
C SER A 90 4.94 -3.82 2.46
N ASN A 91 3.84 -3.85 3.22
CA ASN A 91 3.58 -2.86 4.27
C ASN A 91 3.95 -3.38 5.68
N GLN A 92 4.42 -4.60 5.83
CA GLN A 92 4.91 -5.15 7.07
C GLN A 92 6.43 -5.30 7.06
N THR A 93 6.97 -6.14 6.16
CA THR A 93 8.40 -6.45 6.15
C THR A 93 9.25 -5.24 5.83
N SER A 94 8.75 -4.31 5.00
CA SER A 94 9.49 -3.09 4.68
C SER A 94 9.75 -2.22 5.91
N TRP A 95 8.80 -2.16 6.87
CA TRP A 95 8.95 -1.42 8.12
C TRP A 95 9.83 -2.15 9.12
N LEU A 96 9.78 -3.50 9.17
CA LEU A 96 10.70 -4.31 9.97
C LEU A 96 12.17 -4.10 9.58
N GLU A 97 12.42 -3.75 8.32
CA GLU A 97 13.77 -3.46 7.78
C GLU A 97 14.12 -1.96 7.84
N THR A 98 13.53 -1.22 8.78
CA THR A 98 13.87 0.17 9.09
C THR A 98 14.54 0.27 10.45
N ILE A 99 14.94 1.49 10.86
CA ILE A 99 15.46 1.77 12.20
C ILE A 99 14.36 1.80 13.27
N ALA A 100 13.09 1.77 12.88
CA ALA A 100 11.97 1.87 13.79
C ALA A 100 11.74 0.56 14.55
N GLU A 101 11.19 0.69 15.75
CA GLU A 101 10.51 -0.43 16.41
C GLU A 101 9.15 -0.63 15.74
N VAL A 102 8.75 -1.87 15.47
CA VAL A 102 7.46 -2.18 14.86
C VAL A 102 6.59 -2.93 15.86
N LYS A 103 5.37 -2.46 16.05
CA LYS A 103 4.38 -3.10 16.93
C LYS A 103 3.08 -3.36 16.19
N MET A 104 2.51 -4.52 16.42
CA MET A 104 1.20 -4.86 15.92
C MET A 104 0.14 -4.19 16.79
N ILE A 105 -0.82 -3.53 16.15
CA ILE A 105 -2.04 -3.03 16.78
C ILE A 105 -2.84 -4.25 17.26
N PRO A 106 -3.33 -4.24 18.51
CA PRO A 106 -4.13 -5.35 19.02
C PRO A 106 -5.38 -5.62 18.16
N TYR A 107 -5.84 -6.86 18.20
CA TYR A 107 -7.08 -7.28 17.54
C TYR A 107 -7.96 -8.06 18.51
N THR A 108 -9.27 -8.01 18.28
CA THR A 108 -10.28 -8.71 19.07
C THR A 108 -10.31 -10.21 18.73
N GLN A 109 -10.95 -11.00 19.56
CA GLN A 109 -11.18 -12.44 19.28
C GLN A 109 -11.94 -12.67 17.96
N ASN A 110 -12.74 -11.67 17.54
CA ASN A 110 -13.48 -11.72 16.27
C ASN A 110 -12.63 -11.30 15.07
N GLY A 111 -11.33 -11.01 15.25
CA GLY A 111 -10.42 -10.66 14.16
C GLY A 111 -10.49 -9.20 13.69
N ASN A 112 -11.25 -8.35 14.35
CA ASN A 112 -11.25 -6.89 14.07
C ASN A 112 -10.09 -6.19 14.79
N VAL A 113 -9.63 -5.06 14.27
CA VAL A 113 -8.70 -4.18 14.98
C VAL A 113 -9.34 -3.70 16.28
N ASP A 114 -8.62 -3.83 17.40
CA ASP A 114 -9.06 -3.38 18.72
C ASP A 114 -8.60 -1.95 18.99
N LEU A 115 -9.47 -0.99 18.68
CA LEU A 115 -9.17 0.44 18.81
C LEU A 115 -8.99 0.86 20.28
N GLU A 116 -9.73 0.25 21.22
CA GLU A 116 -9.59 0.56 22.64
C GLU A 116 -8.26 0.06 23.19
N ALA A 117 -7.89 -1.17 22.86
CA ALA A 117 -6.57 -1.68 23.22
C ALA A 117 -5.45 -0.88 22.53
N PHE A 118 -5.66 -0.36 21.32
CA PHE A 118 -4.69 0.51 20.66
C PHE A 118 -4.55 1.86 21.37
N ARG A 119 -5.64 2.47 21.85
CA ARG A 119 -5.60 3.71 22.68
C ARG A 119 -4.74 3.51 23.95
N VAL A 120 -4.77 2.33 24.54
CA VAL A 120 -3.92 1.97 25.68
C VAL A 120 -2.48 1.75 25.24
N LEU A 121 -2.26 0.99 24.16
CA LEU A 121 -0.93 0.64 23.66
C LEU A 121 -0.11 1.90 23.30
N ILE A 122 -0.69 2.85 22.57
CA ILE A 122 0.04 4.02 22.08
C ILE A 122 0.57 4.89 23.23
N LYS A 123 -0.12 4.93 24.37
CA LYS A 123 0.33 5.64 25.59
C LYS A 123 1.66 5.09 26.14
N SER A 124 1.95 3.81 25.92
CA SER A 124 3.21 3.20 26.32
C SER A 124 4.43 3.73 25.54
N TYR A 125 4.17 4.53 24.50
CA TYR A 125 5.15 5.13 23.60
C TYR A 125 5.07 6.67 23.58
N ASP A 126 4.56 7.28 24.66
CA ASP A 126 4.46 8.75 24.76
C ASP A 126 5.85 9.43 24.74
N ASP A 127 6.90 8.71 25.12
CA ASP A 127 8.29 9.14 25.07
C ASP A 127 8.91 9.15 23.66
N ARG A 128 8.21 8.62 22.65
CA ARG A 128 8.72 8.55 21.28
C ARG A 128 8.38 9.81 20.50
N ASP A 129 9.44 10.43 19.90
CA ASP A 129 9.31 11.64 19.10
C ASP A 129 8.59 11.39 17.77
N VAL A 130 8.75 10.20 17.21
CA VAL A 130 8.17 9.80 15.93
C VAL A 130 7.30 8.56 16.14
N LYS A 131 6.00 8.73 15.95
CA LYS A 131 4.98 7.68 16.00
C LYS A 131 4.26 7.62 14.67
N ILE A 132 4.21 6.45 14.04
CA ILE A 132 3.61 6.23 12.73
C ILE A 132 2.66 5.02 12.83
N ALA A 133 1.45 5.15 12.34
CA ALA A 133 0.63 4.00 11.95
C ALA A 133 0.81 3.79 10.44
N ALA A 134 1.22 2.58 10.03
CA ALA A 134 1.34 2.18 8.63
C ALA A 134 0.40 1.00 8.40
N VAL A 135 -0.82 1.29 7.96
CA VAL A 135 -1.93 0.32 8.00
C VAL A 135 -2.57 0.10 6.64
N THR A 136 -3.05 -1.11 6.40
CA THR A 136 -3.84 -1.40 5.20
C THR A 136 -5.26 -0.83 5.32
N SER A 137 -5.84 -0.41 4.20
CA SER A 137 -7.25 -0.01 4.14
C SER A 137 -8.19 -1.21 4.13
N ALA A 138 -7.74 -2.33 3.52
CA ALA A 138 -8.45 -3.61 3.52
C ALA A 138 -7.46 -4.75 3.27
N SER A 139 -7.73 -5.90 3.87
CA SER A 139 -6.91 -7.10 3.70
C SER A 139 -6.99 -7.64 2.26
N ASN A 140 -5.83 -7.94 1.69
CA ASN A 140 -5.78 -8.65 0.40
C ASN A 140 -6.10 -10.16 0.51
N VAL A 141 -6.25 -10.69 1.71
CA VAL A 141 -6.61 -12.09 1.97
C VAL A 141 -8.11 -12.25 2.14
N THR A 142 -8.72 -11.44 3.00
CA THR A 142 -10.12 -11.58 3.37
C THR A 142 -11.03 -10.48 2.83
N GLY A 143 -10.46 -9.39 2.33
CA GLY A 143 -11.22 -8.19 1.97
C GLY A 143 -11.72 -7.37 3.15
N VAL A 144 -11.52 -7.81 4.39
CA VAL A 144 -11.95 -7.11 5.60
C VAL A 144 -11.33 -5.72 5.66
N TYR A 145 -12.15 -4.71 5.90
CA TYR A 145 -11.71 -3.33 6.04
C TYR A 145 -11.03 -3.08 7.39
N ALA A 146 -9.97 -2.28 7.37
CA ALA A 146 -9.40 -1.73 8.59
C ALA A 146 -10.03 -0.36 8.93
N PRO A 147 -10.21 -0.01 10.19
CA PRO A 147 -10.74 1.29 10.62
C PRO A 147 -9.63 2.36 10.58
N TYR A 148 -9.11 2.65 9.38
CA TYR A 148 -7.92 3.50 9.22
C TYR A 148 -8.18 4.98 9.58
N TYR A 149 -9.41 5.48 9.47
CA TYR A 149 -9.76 6.83 9.92
C TYR A 149 -9.75 6.95 11.44
N GLU A 150 -10.30 5.96 12.14
CA GLU A 150 -10.28 5.91 13.61
C GLU A 150 -8.86 5.67 14.13
N ILE A 151 -8.05 4.88 13.42
CA ILE A 151 -6.62 4.74 13.72
C ILE A 151 -5.90 6.08 13.55
N SER A 152 -6.19 6.82 12.48
CA SER A 152 -5.63 8.15 12.24
C SER A 152 -5.98 9.11 13.37
N GLU A 153 -7.23 9.14 13.81
CA GLU A 153 -7.67 9.94 14.94
C GLU A 153 -6.89 9.63 16.21
N ILE A 154 -6.73 8.35 16.54
CA ILE A 154 -5.92 7.93 17.70
C ILE A 154 -4.46 8.38 17.56
N MET A 155 -3.91 8.27 16.36
CA MET A 155 -2.53 8.71 16.10
C MET A 155 -2.37 10.21 16.30
N HIS A 156 -3.24 11.03 15.70
CA HIS A 156 -3.18 12.49 15.80
C HIS A 156 -3.42 12.98 17.22
N ASP A 157 -4.34 12.37 17.98
CA ASP A 157 -4.53 12.64 19.40
C ASP A 157 -3.26 12.38 20.24
N ASN A 158 -2.32 11.59 19.72
CA ASN A 158 -1.05 11.27 20.38
C ASN A 158 0.18 11.80 19.63
N ASN A 159 0.03 12.86 18.81
CA ASN A 159 1.07 13.48 18.00
C ASN A 159 1.79 12.48 17.07
N GLY A 160 1.06 11.52 16.55
CA GLY A 160 1.54 10.54 15.57
C GLY A 160 1.07 10.84 14.15
N LEU A 161 1.46 10.02 13.20
CA LEU A 161 1.14 10.10 11.78
C LEU A 161 0.43 8.83 11.33
N CYS A 162 -0.44 8.94 10.32
CA CYS A 162 -1.14 7.80 9.74
C CYS A 162 -0.88 7.67 8.24
N PHE A 163 -0.29 6.54 7.84
CA PHE A 163 -0.03 6.16 6.45
C PHE A 163 -0.89 4.97 6.07
N VAL A 164 -1.58 5.04 4.94
CA VAL A 164 -2.55 4.01 4.56
C VAL A 164 -2.21 3.36 3.23
N ASP A 165 -2.11 2.03 3.24
CA ASP A 165 -1.97 1.18 2.05
C ASP A 165 -3.35 0.89 1.43
N PHE A 166 -3.63 1.54 0.31
CA PHE A 166 -4.83 1.32 -0.48
C PHE A 166 -4.63 0.33 -1.64
N ALA A 167 -3.51 -0.38 -1.70
CA ALA A 167 -3.20 -1.23 -2.85
C ALA A 167 -4.27 -2.30 -3.14
N CYS A 168 -4.99 -2.77 -2.13
CA CYS A 168 -6.07 -3.73 -2.29
C CYS A 168 -7.38 -3.05 -2.70
N SER A 169 -7.76 -1.96 -2.02
CA SER A 169 -9.10 -1.37 -2.10
C SER A 169 -9.23 -0.21 -3.09
N ALA A 170 -8.11 0.46 -3.48
CA ALA A 170 -8.16 1.65 -4.33
C ALA A 170 -8.97 1.50 -5.63
N PRO A 171 -9.03 0.32 -6.31
CA PRO A 171 -9.87 0.15 -7.49
C PRO A 171 -11.38 0.24 -7.21
N TYR A 172 -11.82 0.05 -5.96
CA TYR A 172 -13.21 -0.18 -5.60
C TYR A 172 -13.82 0.92 -4.74
N VAL A 173 -13.03 1.60 -3.90
CA VAL A 173 -13.53 2.54 -2.90
C VAL A 173 -13.20 4.00 -3.23
N ASN A 174 -13.96 4.92 -2.65
CA ASN A 174 -13.56 6.33 -2.60
C ASN A 174 -12.43 6.50 -1.58
N ILE A 175 -11.44 7.32 -1.93
CA ILE A 175 -10.34 7.69 -1.04
C ILE A 175 -10.48 9.17 -0.75
N ASN A 176 -10.41 9.57 0.52
CA ASN A 176 -10.39 10.96 0.94
C ASN A 176 -9.30 11.15 2.00
N MET A 177 -8.21 11.82 1.60
CA MET A 177 -7.11 12.13 2.51
C MET A 177 -7.45 13.18 3.55
N HIS A 178 -8.46 14.02 3.28
CA HIS A 178 -8.86 15.14 4.13
C HIS A 178 -10.36 15.10 4.43
N PRO A 179 -10.83 14.16 5.28
CA PRO A 179 -12.22 14.11 5.71
C PRO A 179 -12.59 15.34 6.55
N GLU A 180 -13.89 15.50 6.85
CA GLU A 180 -14.39 16.64 7.63
C GLU A 180 -13.79 16.73 9.05
N ASN A 181 -13.53 15.58 9.69
CA ASN A 181 -12.80 15.53 10.95
C ASN A 181 -11.29 15.62 10.67
N PRO A 182 -10.59 16.72 11.03
CA PRO A 182 -9.16 16.88 10.75
C PRO A 182 -8.27 15.83 11.41
N LEU A 183 -8.69 15.24 12.53
CA LEU A 183 -7.95 14.17 13.21
C LEU A 183 -7.98 12.86 12.42
N GLN A 184 -8.89 12.70 11.48
CA GLN A 184 -8.98 11.55 10.58
C GLN A 184 -8.26 11.78 9.25
N SER A 185 -7.54 12.89 9.09
CA SER A 185 -6.73 13.13 7.89
C SER A 185 -5.64 12.05 7.73
N LEU A 186 -5.28 11.74 6.49
CA LEU A 186 -4.25 10.76 6.17
C LEU A 186 -2.98 11.49 5.75
N ASP A 187 -1.89 11.29 6.49
CA ASP A 187 -0.62 11.98 6.24
C ASP A 187 0.10 11.46 5.00
N ALA A 188 -0.10 10.19 4.67
CA ALA A 188 0.34 9.58 3.42
C ALA A 188 -0.57 8.43 3.01
N ILE A 189 -0.68 8.24 1.69
CA ILE A 189 -1.32 7.07 1.11
C ILE A 189 -0.46 6.51 -0.02
N TYR A 190 -0.56 5.23 -0.26
CA TYR A 190 0.07 4.59 -1.42
C TYR A 190 -0.82 3.48 -1.97
N PHE A 191 -0.74 3.32 -3.29
CA PHE A 191 -1.50 2.28 -3.99
C PHE A 191 -0.83 1.84 -5.29
N SER A 192 -1.35 0.76 -5.84
CA SER A 192 -0.81 0.08 -7.02
C SER A 192 -1.81 0.12 -8.17
N PRO A 193 -1.74 1.13 -9.07
CA PRO A 193 -2.72 1.27 -10.15
C PRO A 193 -2.76 0.12 -11.14
N HIS A 194 -1.75 -0.75 -11.17
CA HIS A 194 -1.81 -1.97 -11.98
C HIS A 194 -2.94 -2.94 -11.58
N LYS A 195 -3.57 -2.73 -10.41
CA LYS A 195 -4.75 -3.47 -9.93
C LYS A 195 -6.08 -2.87 -10.42
N PHE A 196 -6.06 -1.67 -10.98
CA PHE A 196 -7.26 -1.08 -11.59
C PHE A 196 -7.55 -1.74 -12.92
N LEU A 197 -8.81 -1.66 -13.36
CA LEU A 197 -9.19 -2.06 -14.71
C LEU A 197 -8.37 -1.25 -15.75
N GLY A 198 -7.72 -1.96 -16.68
CA GLY A 198 -6.80 -1.35 -17.64
C GLY A 198 -5.42 -0.97 -17.07
N GLY A 199 -5.17 -1.20 -15.79
CA GLY A 199 -4.00 -0.76 -15.05
C GLY A 199 -2.64 -1.45 -15.28
N PRO A 200 -2.55 -2.70 -15.75
CA PRO A 200 -1.24 -3.35 -15.93
C PRO A 200 -0.27 -2.51 -16.73
N GLY A 201 0.95 -2.30 -16.21
CA GLY A 201 1.96 -1.42 -16.79
C GLY A 201 1.88 0.04 -16.35
N SER A 202 1.04 0.39 -15.38
CA SER A 202 1.02 1.70 -14.72
C SER A 202 2.12 1.82 -13.64
N SER A 203 2.44 3.06 -13.24
CA SER A 203 3.34 3.33 -12.11
C SER A 203 2.61 3.16 -10.77
N GLY A 204 3.36 2.88 -9.71
CA GLY A 204 2.89 3.04 -8.33
C GLY A 204 2.63 4.51 -8.00
N ILE A 205 1.76 4.76 -7.02
CA ILE A 205 1.43 6.10 -6.52
C ILE A 205 1.70 6.18 -5.02
N LEU A 206 2.37 7.26 -4.63
CA LEU A 206 2.54 7.73 -3.26
C LEU A 206 2.07 9.18 -3.21
N ILE A 207 1.22 9.50 -2.24
CA ILE A 207 0.79 10.88 -1.96
C ILE A 207 1.00 11.12 -0.48
N PHE A 208 1.64 12.23 -0.12
CA PHE A 208 1.93 12.55 1.27
C PHE A 208 1.93 14.06 1.52
N ASN A 209 1.68 14.45 2.76
CA ASN A 209 1.72 15.84 3.16
C ASN A 209 3.16 16.38 3.07
N LYS A 210 3.35 17.52 2.38
CA LYS A 210 4.67 18.14 2.16
C LYS A 210 5.44 18.46 3.45
N SER A 211 4.73 18.62 4.57
CA SER A 211 5.35 18.87 5.88
C SER A 211 6.27 17.73 6.33
N LEU A 212 6.07 16.52 5.81
CA LEU A 212 6.89 15.35 6.09
C LEU A 212 8.23 15.36 5.34
N TYR A 213 8.35 16.18 4.29
CA TYR A 213 9.57 16.26 3.50
C TYR A 213 10.55 17.29 4.07
N LYS A 214 11.64 16.81 4.63
CA LYS A 214 12.68 17.66 5.25
C LYS A 214 14.02 17.64 4.49
N ASN A 215 14.09 16.88 3.40
CA ASN A 215 15.35 16.62 2.70
C ASN A 215 15.73 17.74 1.74
N ARG A 216 16.99 18.16 1.78
CA ARG A 216 17.57 18.97 0.74
C ARG A 216 17.94 18.14 -0.49
N VAL A 217 18.42 16.92 -0.28
CA VAL A 217 18.85 15.99 -1.33
C VAL A 217 17.69 15.02 -1.61
N PRO A 218 17.26 14.84 -2.87
CA PRO A 218 16.23 13.86 -3.19
C PRO A 218 16.70 12.42 -2.97
N ASP A 219 15.75 11.51 -2.86
CA ASP A 219 16.03 10.06 -2.73
C ASP A 219 16.83 9.50 -3.93
N SER A 220 16.59 10.06 -5.11
CA SER A 220 17.24 9.64 -6.36
C SER A 220 17.77 10.87 -7.12
N PRO A 221 18.97 11.41 -6.73
CA PRO A 221 19.56 12.53 -7.42
C PRO A 221 19.87 12.18 -8.89
N GLY A 222 19.61 13.13 -9.81
CA GLY A 222 19.85 12.89 -11.23
C GLY A 222 19.47 14.07 -12.12
N GLY A 223 19.46 13.83 -13.42
CA GLY A 223 18.98 14.82 -14.39
C GLY A 223 17.53 15.21 -14.09
N GLY A 224 17.19 16.47 -14.28
CA GLY A 224 15.85 17.00 -13.99
C GLY A 224 15.60 17.39 -12.53
N THR A 225 16.50 17.04 -11.59
CA THR A 225 16.32 17.36 -10.16
C THR A 225 17.08 18.60 -9.71
N VAL A 226 17.90 19.20 -10.56
CA VAL A 226 18.79 20.33 -10.25
C VAL A 226 18.44 21.55 -11.09
N ASP A 227 18.53 22.74 -10.48
CA ASP A 227 18.47 24.02 -11.19
C ASP A 227 19.77 24.24 -11.98
N TRP A 228 20.90 23.93 -11.36
CA TRP A 228 22.22 24.06 -11.98
C TRP A 228 23.27 23.18 -11.30
N THR A 229 24.34 22.88 -12.04
CA THR A 229 25.57 22.24 -11.58
C THR A 229 26.77 22.96 -12.17
N ASN A 230 27.96 22.83 -11.54
CA ASN A 230 29.20 23.35 -12.08
C ASN A 230 30.35 22.34 -11.95
N PRO A 231 31.49 22.54 -12.67
CA PRO A 231 32.60 21.60 -12.65
C PRO A 231 33.42 21.59 -11.34
N TRP A 232 33.13 22.49 -10.41
CA TRP A 232 33.82 22.55 -9.12
C TRP A 232 33.08 21.80 -8.01
N GLY A 233 32.01 21.06 -8.35
CA GLY A 233 31.29 20.20 -7.41
C GLY A 233 30.09 20.84 -6.73
N GLU A 234 29.75 22.08 -7.10
CA GLU A 234 28.56 22.75 -6.58
C GLU A 234 27.34 22.45 -7.43
N HIS A 235 26.18 22.41 -6.79
CA HIS A 235 24.90 22.23 -7.43
C HIS A 235 23.75 22.74 -6.56
N LYS A 236 22.61 23.03 -7.16
CA LYS A 236 21.39 23.39 -6.46
C LYS A 236 20.24 22.52 -6.95
N TYR A 237 19.55 21.88 -6.04
CA TYR A 237 18.32 21.12 -6.33
C TYR A 237 17.13 22.06 -6.52
N ILE A 238 16.18 21.64 -7.34
CA ILE A 238 14.89 22.31 -7.55
C ILE A 238 14.12 22.41 -6.23
N ASP A 239 13.45 23.55 -5.98
CA ASP A 239 12.71 23.78 -4.73
C ASP A 239 11.39 23.00 -4.67
N ASP A 240 10.72 22.77 -5.82
CA ASP A 240 9.52 21.93 -5.89
C ASP A 240 9.86 20.48 -5.56
N ILE A 241 9.18 19.92 -4.55
CA ILE A 241 9.43 18.57 -4.03
C ILE A 241 9.11 17.51 -5.08
N GLN A 242 8.00 17.68 -5.81
CA GLN A 242 7.54 16.69 -6.78
C GLN A 242 8.53 16.58 -7.94
N LEU A 243 9.00 17.73 -8.47
CA LEU A 243 10.01 17.78 -9.52
C LEU A 243 11.38 17.29 -9.00
N ARG A 244 11.74 17.63 -7.78
CA ARG A 244 13.01 17.20 -7.16
C ARG A 244 13.08 15.68 -6.97
N GLU A 245 11.97 15.02 -6.68
CA GLU A 245 11.90 13.57 -6.49
C GLU A 245 11.70 12.78 -7.79
N ASP A 246 11.57 13.47 -8.93
CA ASP A 246 11.33 12.90 -10.25
C ASP A 246 12.63 12.86 -11.09
N GLY A 247 13.65 12.20 -10.53
CA GLY A 247 14.98 12.13 -11.15
C GLY A 247 15.04 11.26 -12.40
N GLY A 248 15.64 11.79 -13.46
CA GLY A 248 15.76 11.15 -14.77
C GLY A 248 14.54 11.41 -15.64
N THR A 249 14.28 10.54 -16.62
CA THR A 249 13.03 10.58 -17.39
C THR A 249 11.98 9.78 -16.66
N PRO A 250 10.90 10.41 -16.16
CA PRO A 250 9.88 9.69 -15.43
C PRO A 250 9.09 8.71 -16.32
N GLY A 251 8.42 7.77 -15.69
CA GLY A 251 7.47 6.91 -16.36
C GLY A 251 6.18 7.64 -16.72
N PHE A 252 6.27 8.70 -17.55
CA PHE A 252 5.15 9.59 -17.83
C PHE A 252 3.96 8.91 -18.51
N LEU A 253 4.20 7.98 -19.44
CA LEU A 253 3.13 7.18 -20.05
C LEU A 253 2.43 6.28 -19.03
N GLN A 254 3.18 5.71 -18.11
CA GLN A 254 2.67 4.88 -17.02
C GLN A 254 1.82 5.72 -16.04
N THR A 255 2.24 6.95 -15.77
CA THR A 255 1.49 7.91 -14.93
C THR A 255 0.22 8.38 -15.62
N ILE A 256 0.30 8.72 -16.91
CA ILE A 256 -0.89 9.07 -17.73
C ILE A 256 -1.87 7.88 -17.76
N LYS A 257 -1.36 6.65 -17.91
CA LYS A 257 -2.18 5.44 -17.84
C LYS A 257 -2.89 5.30 -16.50
N THR A 258 -2.22 5.59 -15.38
CA THR A 258 -2.85 5.64 -14.06
C THR A 258 -4.04 6.59 -14.03
N ALA A 259 -3.88 7.80 -14.54
CA ALA A 259 -4.95 8.79 -14.61
C ALA A 259 -6.14 8.30 -15.45
N LEU A 260 -5.88 7.64 -16.59
CA LEU A 260 -6.92 7.05 -17.43
C LEU A 260 -7.68 5.93 -16.72
N CYS A 261 -7.00 5.08 -15.96
CA CYS A 261 -7.64 4.03 -15.15
C CYS A 261 -8.54 4.61 -14.05
N ILE A 262 -8.09 5.71 -13.42
CA ILE A 262 -8.88 6.45 -12.43
C ILE A 262 -10.12 7.06 -13.10
N GLN A 263 -9.98 7.71 -14.25
CA GLN A 263 -11.12 8.24 -15.00
C GLN A 263 -12.14 7.14 -15.37
N LEU A 264 -11.66 5.96 -15.78
CA LEU A 264 -12.54 4.83 -16.06
C LEU A 264 -13.31 4.41 -14.81
N LYS A 265 -12.64 4.30 -13.66
CA LYS A 265 -13.29 4.01 -12.37
C LYS A 265 -14.37 5.06 -12.03
N GLU A 266 -14.05 6.36 -12.20
CA GLU A 266 -15.00 7.45 -11.95
C GLU A 266 -16.20 7.41 -12.91
N GLN A 267 -15.98 7.07 -14.19
CA GLN A 267 -17.05 6.88 -15.17
C GLN A 267 -17.95 5.69 -14.86
N MET A 268 -17.40 4.60 -14.34
CA MET A 268 -18.19 3.46 -13.85
C MET A 268 -19.01 3.84 -12.62
N GLY A 269 -18.51 4.77 -11.81
CA GLY A 269 -19.12 5.21 -10.56
C GLY A 269 -18.81 4.25 -9.41
N VAL A 270 -18.19 4.76 -8.35
CA VAL A 270 -17.81 3.92 -7.20
C VAL A 270 -19.02 3.29 -6.53
N ASP A 271 -20.13 4.02 -6.42
CA ASP A 271 -21.36 3.50 -5.83
C ASP A 271 -21.93 2.33 -6.66
N ASN A 272 -21.85 2.39 -7.99
CA ASN A 272 -22.26 1.30 -8.87
C ASN A 272 -21.33 0.07 -8.71
N ILE A 273 -20.03 0.32 -8.55
CA ILE A 273 -19.05 -0.75 -8.31
C ILE A 273 -19.37 -1.45 -6.99
N LEU A 274 -19.54 -0.69 -5.90
CA LEU A 274 -19.83 -1.23 -4.58
C LEU A 274 -21.19 -1.95 -4.55
N GLN A 275 -22.21 -1.39 -5.18
CA GLN A 275 -23.51 -2.08 -5.29
C GLN A 275 -23.37 -3.42 -6.01
N ARG A 276 -22.61 -3.47 -7.10
CA ARG A 276 -22.40 -4.72 -7.83
C ARG A 276 -21.56 -5.73 -7.04
N GLU A 277 -20.56 -5.27 -6.32
CA GLU A 277 -19.76 -6.10 -5.39
C GLU A 277 -20.66 -6.71 -4.30
N ASP A 278 -21.58 -5.93 -3.73
CA ASP A 278 -22.49 -6.37 -2.68
C ASP A 278 -23.51 -7.43 -3.19
N GLU A 279 -24.06 -7.23 -4.39
CA GLU A 279 -24.90 -8.23 -5.06
C GLU A 279 -24.14 -9.56 -5.24
N LEU A 280 -22.91 -9.49 -5.74
CA LEU A 280 -22.05 -10.66 -5.95
C LEU A 280 -21.65 -11.30 -4.63
N HIS A 281 -21.33 -10.48 -3.62
CA HIS A 281 -21.02 -10.94 -2.27
C HIS A 281 -22.15 -11.77 -1.69
N THR A 282 -23.38 -11.28 -1.77
CA THR A 282 -24.56 -12.00 -1.27
C THR A 282 -24.71 -13.37 -1.93
N ILE A 283 -24.53 -13.46 -3.26
CA ILE A 283 -24.63 -14.72 -4.00
C ILE A 283 -23.54 -15.70 -3.56
N VAL A 284 -22.28 -15.23 -3.52
CA VAL A 284 -21.13 -16.08 -3.19
C VAL A 284 -21.19 -16.54 -1.74
N TRP A 285 -21.48 -15.60 -0.82
CA TRP A 285 -21.56 -15.89 0.61
C TRP A 285 -22.55 -17.00 0.92
N ASN A 286 -23.79 -16.86 0.44
CA ASN A 286 -24.83 -17.85 0.65
C ASN A 286 -24.46 -19.22 0.08
N ARG A 287 -23.75 -19.26 -1.06
CA ARG A 287 -23.34 -20.51 -1.71
C ARG A 287 -22.17 -21.20 -1.00
N LEU A 288 -21.18 -20.44 -0.55
CA LEU A 288 -20.01 -21.00 0.12
C LEU A 288 -20.35 -21.48 1.53
N SER A 289 -21.23 -20.79 2.26
CA SER A 289 -21.67 -21.17 3.61
C SER A 289 -22.42 -22.49 3.67
N ASP A 290 -23.02 -22.91 2.56
CA ASP A 290 -23.79 -24.18 2.47
C ASP A 290 -22.87 -25.40 2.22
N LEU A 291 -21.59 -25.22 1.97
CA LEU A 291 -20.66 -26.31 1.65
C LEU A 291 -20.04 -26.88 2.93
N PRO A 292 -20.30 -28.16 3.27
CA PRO A 292 -19.99 -28.71 4.60
C PRO A 292 -18.50 -28.83 4.91
N ASN A 293 -17.64 -28.93 3.89
CA ASN A 293 -16.20 -29.13 4.07
C ASN A 293 -15.37 -27.91 3.63
N LEU A 294 -16.04 -26.78 3.35
CA LEU A 294 -15.39 -25.55 2.93
C LEU A 294 -15.48 -24.52 4.06
N HIS A 295 -14.36 -23.96 4.44
CA HIS A 295 -14.26 -22.96 5.50
C HIS A 295 -13.76 -21.64 4.93
N VAL A 296 -14.62 -20.63 4.92
CA VAL A 296 -14.27 -19.25 4.52
C VAL A 296 -13.54 -18.59 5.67
N LEU A 297 -12.37 -18.02 5.40
CA LEU A 297 -11.58 -17.31 6.42
C LEU A 297 -12.25 -15.98 6.82
N ALA A 298 -12.26 -15.71 8.13
CA ALA A 298 -12.93 -14.57 8.76
C ALA A 298 -14.43 -14.48 8.38
N ASP A 299 -15.12 -15.61 8.32
CA ASP A 299 -16.55 -15.73 7.96
C ASP A 299 -17.49 -14.94 8.88
N ASN A 300 -17.05 -14.66 10.10
CA ASN A 300 -17.75 -13.84 11.08
C ASN A 300 -17.75 -12.32 10.76
N ILE A 301 -17.00 -11.86 9.72
CA ILE A 301 -16.92 -10.46 9.33
C ILE A 301 -17.46 -10.30 7.89
N PRO A 302 -18.76 -10.05 7.71
CA PRO A 302 -19.37 -9.96 6.39
C PRO A 302 -19.04 -8.65 5.65
N ASN A 303 -18.74 -7.56 6.36
CA ASN A 303 -18.40 -6.28 5.74
C ASN A 303 -16.97 -6.31 5.19
N ARG A 304 -16.83 -6.66 3.91
CA ARG A 304 -15.55 -6.82 3.20
C ARG A 304 -15.66 -6.52 1.72
N LEU A 305 -14.54 -6.30 1.06
CA LEU A 305 -14.45 -6.36 -0.40
C LEU A 305 -14.77 -7.79 -0.89
N GLY A 306 -15.15 -7.95 -2.15
CA GLY A 306 -15.45 -9.23 -2.79
C GLY A 306 -14.26 -10.19 -2.89
N ILE A 307 -13.55 -10.41 -1.78
CA ILE A 307 -12.39 -11.29 -1.67
C ILE A 307 -12.73 -12.43 -0.70
N TYR A 308 -12.55 -13.67 -1.18
CA TYR A 308 -12.85 -14.88 -0.43
C TYR A 308 -11.62 -15.76 -0.40
N SER A 309 -11.06 -15.94 0.78
CA SER A 309 -10.07 -16.98 1.07
C SER A 309 -10.73 -18.10 1.83
N PHE A 310 -10.46 -19.33 1.43
CA PHE A 310 -11.06 -20.52 2.04
C PHE A 310 -10.10 -21.71 1.99
N TYR A 311 -10.34 -22.67 2.81
CA TYR A 311 -9.74 -24.00 2.68
C TYR A 311 -10.83 -25.08 2.62
N ILE A 312 -10.47 -26.23 2.07
CA ILE A 312 -11.34 -27.40 1.99
C ILE A 312 -10.67 -28.48 2.81
N GLU A 313 -11.43 -29.12 3.72
CA GLU A 313 -10.91 -30.20 4.55
C GLU A 313 -10.32 -31.31 3.69
N ASP A 314 -9.19 -31.87 4.14
CA ASP A 314 -8.46 -32.96 3.48
C ASP A 314 -8.02 -32.70 2.04
N LEU A 315 -8.12 -31.45 1.56
CA LEU A 315 -7.69 -31.08 0.21
C LEU A 315 -6.52 -30.10 0.26
N HIS A 316 -5.35 -30.54 -0.20
CA HIS A 316 -4.21 -29.63 -0.35
C HIS A 316 -4.53 -28.50 -1.34
N PHE A 317 -4.24 -27.24 -0.97
CA PHE A 317 -4.63 -26.06 -1.74
C PHE A 317 -4.13 -26.10 -3.20
N ASN A 318 -2.92 -26.63 -3.48
CA ASN A 318 -2.40 -26.75 -4.85
C ASN A 318 -3.29 -27.63 -5.73
N LEU A 319 -3.87 -28.70 -5.18
CA LEU A 319 -4.80 -29.55 -5.94
C LEU A 319 -6.11 -28.79 -6.20
N GLY A 320 -6.62 -28.04 -5.21
CA GLY A 320 -7.81 -27.21 -5.39
C GLY A 320 -7.61 -26.14 -6.46
N VAL A 321 -6.47 -25.43 -6.43
CA VAL A 321 -6.10 -24.42 -7.44
C VAL A 321 -6.05 -25.05 -8.85
N GLN A 322 -5.39 -26.20 -8.98
CA GLN A 322 -5.25 -26.88 -10.27
C GLN A 322 -6.59 -27.36 -10.81
N LEU A 323 -7.43 -27.96 -9.97
CA LEU A 323 -8.76 -28.41 -10.38
C LEU A 323 -9.67 -27.27 -10.82
N LEU A 324 -9.69 -26.15 -10.07
CA LEU A 324 -10.48 -24.98 -10.44
C LEU A 324 -10.03 -24.39 -11.77
N ASN A 325 -8.72 -24.28 -11.99
CA ASN A 325 -8.19 -23.79 -13.26
C ASN A 325 -8.50 -24.74 -14.42
N ASP A 326 -8.15 -26.03 -14.32
CA ASP A 326 -8.15 -26.96 -15.45
C ASP A 326 -9.54 -27.47 -15.83
N LYS A 327 -10.44 -27.57 -14.83
CA LYS A 327 -11.79 -28.12 -15.03
C LYS A 327 -12.85 -27.07 -15.20
N PHE A 328 -12.66 -25.90 -14.58
CA PHE A 328 -13.70 -24.87 -14.51
C PHE A 328 -13.27 -23.53 -15.09
N GLY A 329 -12.00 -23.35 -15.45
CA GLY A 329 -11.45 -22.07 -15.93
C GLY A 329 -11.47 -20.97 -14.85
N ILE A 330 -11.52 -21.34 -13.57
CA ILE A 330 -11.54 -20.42 -12.44
C ILE A 330 -10.11 -20.25 -11.92
N GLN A 331 -9.56 -19.07 -12.11
CA GLN A 331 -8.23 -18.74 -11.61
C GLN A 331 -8.29 -18.27 -10.17
N VAL A 332 -7.60 -18.97 -9.29
CA VAL A 332 -7.45 -18.63 -7.86
C VAL A 332 -5.99 -18.64 -7.48
N ARG A 333 -5.67 -17.99 -6.37
CA ARG A 333 -4.32 -18.01 -5.79
C ARG A 333 -4.30 -18.93 -4.59
N GLY A 334 -3.36 -19.88 -4.56
CA GLY A 334 -3.08 -20.72 -3.40
C GLY A 334 -1.94 -20.20 -2.53
N GLY A 335 -1.92 -20.63 -1.28
CA GLY A 335 -0.86 -20.32 -0.33
C GLY A 335 -1.02 -18.98 0.40
N CYS A 336 0.04 -18.51 1.05
CA CYS A 336 -0.02 -17.44 2.06
C CYS A 336 -0.39 -16.04 1.55
N SER A 337 -0.58 -15.85 0.26
CA SER A 337 -1.06 -14.61 -0.37
C SER A 337 -0.32 -13.33 0.05
N CYS A 338 0.98 -13.43 0.39
CA CYS A 338 1.83 -12.34 0.85
C CYS A 338 1.32 -11.64 2.13
N ALA A 339 0.68 -12.38 3.04
CA ALA A 339 0.19 -11.91 4.33
C ALA A 339 0.40 -13.00 5.40
N GLY A 340 1.64 -13.48 5.55
CA GLY A 340 1.98 -14.60 6.42
C GLY A 340 1.56 -14.42 7.88
N THR A 341 1.72 -13.21 8.44
CA THR A 341 1.25 -12.89 9.79
C THR A 341 -0.24 -13.10 9.93
N TYR A 342 -1.01 -12.57 8.99
CA TYR A 342 -2.47 -12.73 9.01
C TYR A 342 -2.90 -14.18 8.76
N GLY A 343 -2.21 -14.89 7.88
CA GLY A 343 -2.43 -16.32 7.65
C GLY A 343 -2.27 -17.16 8.92
N HIS A 344 -1.24 -16.89 9.74
CA HIS A 344 -1.05 -17.56 11.04
C HIS A 344 -2.24 -17.32 11.98
N ILE A 345 -2.72 -16.09 12.04
CA ILE A 345 -3.86 -15.71 12.89
C ILE A 345 -5.14 -16.38 12.39
N LEU A 346 -5.44 -16.31 11.09
CA LEU A 346 -6.66 -16.88 10.48
C LEU A 346 -6.73 -18.40 10.60
N LEU A 347 -5.58 -19.08 10.57
CA LEU A 347 -5.48 -20.54 10.65
C LEU A 347 -5.14 -21.02 12.07
N ASN A 348 -5.10 -20.12 13.06
CA ASN A 348 -4.75 -20.41 14.44
C ASN A 348 -3.42 -21.18 14.59
N VAL A 349 -2.42 -20.82 13.77
CA VAL A 349 -1.09 -21.44 13.81
C VAL A 349 -0.33 -20.89 15.01
N ASP A 350 0.00 -21.74 15.96
CA ASP A 350 0.79 -21.37 17.13
C ASP A 350 2.30 -21.33 16.83
N ILE A 351 3.09 -20.91 17.82
CA ILE A 351 4.54 -20.73 17.66
C ILE A 351 5.26 -22.06 17.40
N GLU A 352 4.79 -23.17 17.98
CA GLU A 352 5.42 -24.48 17.80
C GLU A 352 5.16 -25.01 16.38
N GLN A 353 3.92 -24.90 15.93
CA GLN A 353 3.54 -25.24 14.56
C GLN A 353 4.28 -24.36 13.54
N SER A 354 4.36 -23.06 13.79
CA SER A 354 5.09 -22.13 12.94
C SER A 354 6.57 -22.50 12.83
N ASN A 355 7.23 -22.80 13.96
CA ASN A 355 8.63 -23.22 13.97
C ASN A 355 8.85 -24.54 13.23
N ASN A 356 7.93 -25.50 13.35
CA ASN A 356 8.00 -26.75 12.59
C ASN A 356 7.90 -26.50 11.09
N ILE A 357 6.93 -25.67 10.66
CA ILE A 357 6.74 -25.30 9.25
C ILE A 357 8.01 -24.61 8.71
N THR A 358 8.52 -23.60 9.41
CA THR A 358 9.70 -22.83 8.95
C THR A 358 10.95 -23.71 8.91
N ASN A 359 11.21 -24.54 9.91
CA ASN A 359 12.33 -25.48 9.91
C ASN A 359 12.24 -26.48 8.75
N THR A 360 11.06 -26.97 8.42
CA THR A 360 10.83 -27.87 7.30
C THR A 360 11.13 -27.20 5.96
N ILE A 361 10.68 -25.95 5.82
CA ILE A 361 10.97 -25.12 4.63
C ILE A 361 12.47 -24.83 4.49
N ASP A 362 13.15 -24.50 5.60
CA ASP A 362 14.60 -24.20 5.61
C ASP A 362 15.45 -25.44 5.24
N MET A 363 14.94 -26.65 5.54
CA MET A 363 15.54 -27.90 5.07
C MET A 363 15.25 -28.24 3.60
N GLY A 364 14.50 -27.40 2.91
CA GLY A 364 14.16 -27.56 1.48
C GLY A 364 12.89 -28.35 1.22
N ASP A 365 12.17 -28.81 2.24
CA ASP A 365 10.87 -29.47 2.10
C ASP A 365 9.75 -28.43 2.12
N LEU A 366 9.12 -28.25 0.96
CA LEU A 366 8.05 -27.28 0.77
C LEU A 366 6.64 -27.87 0.95
N SER A 367 6.52 -29.12 1.41
CA SER A 367 5.22 -29.80 1.58
C SER A 367 4.31 -29.11 2.59
N LEU A 368 4.90 -28.46 3.61
CA LEU A 368 4.18 -27.69 4.62
C LEU A 368 4.08 -26.19 4.33
N LYS A 369 4.63 -25.74 3.20
CA LYS A 369 4.55 -24.32 2.84
C LYS A 369 3.11 -23.93 2.52
N PRO A 370 2.54 -22.98 3.29
CA PRO A 370 1.17 -22.53 3.10
C PRO A 370 0.98 -21.70 1.83
#